data_e1e4262e9077a154e0cd0375266b642d
#
_entry.id   e1e4262e9077a154e0cd0375266b642d
#
_cell.length_a   1.000
_cell.length_b   1.000
_cell.length_c   1.000
_cell.angle_alpha   90.00
_cell.angle_beta   90.00
_cell.angle_gamma   90.00
#
_symmetry.space_group_name_H-M   'P 1'
#
loop_
_entity.id
_entity.type
_entity.pdbx_description
1 polymer ?
#
loop_
_entity_poly.entity_id
_entity_poly.type
_entity_poly.pdbx_seq_one_letter_code
_entity_poly.pdbx_strand_id
1 'polypeptide(L)'
;MTTQDKGNGIDLYTWATPNGRKVSIMLEELELPYSVFPIDITKGEQHAEEFVALSPNNKIPAIVDHANGIQLMESGAILMYLAHKTGKLMSPIGKKYWKEMEWLMLQMGSIGPMLGQTHHFVKFNPGKSSYAEERYRKENIRLYGVLEKQLEGRGYLCETYSIADIATWPWISRYEFQEMNLNYYPRLKDWYLRIAERPAVKRGYAVPELLPIPMPN
;
A
#
# COMPACT_ATOMS: atom_id res chain seq x y z
N MET A 1 6.30 22.99 -19.08
CA MET A 1 5.81 21.62 -19.37
C MET A 1 6.88 20.93 -20.19
N THR A 2 7.77 20.18 -19.54
CA THR A 2 8.78 19.38 -20.21
C THR A 2 8.12 18.12 -20.76
N THR A 3 8.17 17.94 -22.06
CA THR A 3 7.82 16.69 -22.74
C THR A 3 8.76 15.61 -22.21
N GLN A 4 8.29 14.87 -21.19
CA GLN A 4 8.99 13.67 -20.74
C GLN A 4 8.91 12.62 -21.86
N ASP A 5 10.05 12.05 -22.12
CA ASP A 5 10.27 10.97 -23.08
C ASP A 5 9.35 9.79 -22.72
N LYS A 6 8.22 9.64 -23.44
CA LYS A 6 7.22 8.59 -23.22
C LYS A 6 7.73 7.18 -23.59
N GLY A 7 9.01 7.07 -23.96
CA GLY A 7 9.53 5.86 -24.58
C GLY A 7 9.70 4.63 -23.67
N ASN A 8 9.97 4.79 -22.36
CA ASN A 8 10.32 3.66 -21.47
C ASN A 8 9.83 3.85 -20.00
N GLY A 9 8.97 4.80 -19.73
CA GLY A 9 8.48 5.11 -18.37
C GLY A 9 7.23 4.29 -17.97
N ILE A 10 6.83 4.47 -16.72
CA ILE A 10 5.59 3.92 -16.18
C ILE A 10 4.62 5.06 -15.90
N ASP A 11 3.38 4.96 -16.39
CA ASP A 11 2.30 5.84 -15.98
C ASP A 11 1.63 5.24 -14.74
N LEU A 12 1.56 6.02 -13.66
CA LEU A 12 0.91 5.65 -12.41
C LEU A 12 -0.39 6.45 -12.22
N TYR A 13 -1.52 5.78 -12.30
CA TYR A 13 -2.85 6.30 -12.01
C TYR A 13 -3.17 6.04 -10.55
N THR A 14 -3.24 7.10 -9.72
CA THR A 14 -3.26 6.95 -8.27
C THR A 14 -3.97 8.08 -7.54
N TRP A 15 -4.19 7.88 -6.24
CA TRP A 15 -4.66 8.88 -5.30
C TRP A 15 -3.98 8.69 -3.93
N ALA A 16 -4.06 9.70 -3.03
CA ALA A 16 -3.41 9.69 -1.70
C ALA A 16 -4.07 8.70 -0.71
N THR A 17 -4.18 7.43 -1.11
CA THR A 17 -4.72 6.33 -0.32
C THR A 17 -3.64 5.32 0.03
N PRO A 18 -3.87 4.44 1.03
CA PRO A 18 -2.92 3.37 1.32
C PRO A 18 -2.55 2.52 0.11
N ASN A 19 -3.53 2.16 -0.74
CA ASN A 19 -3.26 1.33 -1.92
C ASN A 19 -2.47 2.08 -3.01
N GLY A 20 -2.76 3.35 -3.24
CA GLY A 20 -1.97 4.19 -4.16
C GLY A 20 -0.52 4.29 -3.71
N ARG A 21 -0.30 4.53 -2.42
CA ARG A 21 1.03 4.65 -1.81
C ARG A 21 1.87 3.37 -1.86
N LYS A 22 1.27 2.19 -1.89
CA LYS A 22 2.03 0.96 -2.14
C LYS A 22 2.85 1.06 -3.42
N VAL A 23 2.21 1.49 -4.50
CA VAL A 23 2.83 1.52 -5.83
C VAL A 23 3.82 2.67 -5.96
N SER A 24 3.48 3.88 -5.48
CA SER A 24 4.43 4.99 -5.51
C SER A 24 5.68 4.71 -4.68
N ILE A 25 5.55 4.12 -3.48
CA ILE A 25 6.69 3.69 -2.66
C ILE A 25 7.53 2.63 -3.41
N MET A 26 6.88 1.64 -4.02
CA MET A 26 7.59 0.61 -4.79
C MET A 26 8.40 1.19 -5.94
N LEU A 27 7.82 2.11 -6.71
CA LEU A 27 8.52 2.78 -7.82
C LEU A 27 9.72 3.57 -7.33
N GLU A 28 9.59 4.27 -6.22
CA GLU A 28 10.70 5.01 -5.57
C GLU A 28 11.79 4.08 -5.00
N GLU A 29 11.43 2.95 -4.40
CA GLU A 29 12.39 1.95 -3.90
C GLU A 29 13.17 1.27 -5.04
N LEU A 30 12.56 1.15 -6.20
CA LEU A 30 13.16 0.57 -7.38
C LEU A 30 13.91 1.60 -8.25
N GLU A 31 13.77 2.89 -7.92
CA GLU A 31 14.31 4.02 -8.70
C GLU A 31 13.85 3.99 -10.17
N LEU A 32 12.62 3.54 -10.40
CA LEU A 32 12.04 3.50 -11.73
C LEU A 32 11.45 4.87 -12.10
N PRO A 33 11.69 5.38 -13.31
CA PRO A 33 11.06 6.60 -13.77
C PRO A 33 9.57 6.40 -14.00
N TYR A 34 8.74 7.33 -13.52
CA TYR A 34 7.30 7.26 -13.69
C TYR A 34 6.67 8.65 -13.79
N SER A 35 5.50 8.70 -14.44
CA SER A 35 4.63 9.87 -14.50
C SER A 35 3.39 9.63 -13.63
N VAL A 36 2.94 10.66 -12.92
CA VAL A 36 1.78 10.56 -12.01
C VAL A 36 0.53 11.13 -12.69
N PHE A 37 -0.53 10.34 -12.71
CA PHE A 37 -1.85 10.71 -13.15
C PHE A 37 -2.82 10.62 -11.97
N PRO A 38 -3.10 11.73 -11.28
CA PRO A 38 -4.03 11.74 -10.16
C PRO A 38 -5.43 11.37 -10.62
N ILE A 39 -6.09 10.47 -9.89
CA ILE A 39 -7.51 10.11 -10.05
C ILE A 39 -8.22 10.45 -8.74
N ASP A 40 -8.85 11.60 -8.70
CA ASP A 40 -9.53 12.08 -7.49
C ASP A 40 -10.81 11.27 -7.21
N ILE A 41 -10.67 10.26 -6.36
CA ILE A 41 -11.79 9.38 -5.98
C ILE A 41 -12.87 10.11 -5.17
N THR A 42 -12.60 11.29 -4.63
CA THR A 42 -13.60 12.09 -3.91
C THR A 42 -14.54 12.81 -4.87
N LYS A 43 -14.11 13.02 -6.13
CA LYS A 43 -14.90 13.58 -7.22
C LYS A 43 -15.51 12.54 -8.15
N GLY A 44 -15.23 11.24 -7.90
CA GLY A 44 -15.76 10.17 -8.74
C GLY A 44 -14.98 9.96 -10.05
N GLU A 45 -13.78 10.53 -10.20
CA GLU A 45 -12.96 10.42 -11.43
C GLU A 45 -12.60 8.95 -11.78
N GLN A 46 -12.62 8.03 -10.78
CA GLN A 46 -12.44 6.62 -11.01
C GLN A 46 -13.54 5.97 -11.89
N HIS A 47 -14.62 6.67 -12.15
CA HIS A 47 -15.71 6.21 -13.02
C HIS A 47 -15.61 6.75 -14.45
N ALA A 48 -14.61 7.56 -14.77
CA ALA A 48 -14.34 8.02 -16.13
C ALA A 48 -14.04 6.83 -17.06
N GLU A 49 -14.56 6.87 -18.28
CA GLU A 49 -14.47 5.76 -19.22
C GLU A 49 -13.01 5.35 -19.50
N GLU A 50 -12.14 6.33 -19.65
CA GLU A 50 -10.70 6.11 -19.89
C GLU A 50 -10.03 5.38 -18.73
N PHE A 51 -10.41 5.69 -17.47
CA PHE A 51 -9.85 5.00 -16.32
C PHE A 51 -10.48 3.60 -16.14
N VAL A 52 -11.77 3.44 -16.40
CA VAL A 52 -12.47 2.13 -16.38
C VAL A 52 -11.84 1.16 -17.37
N ALA A 53 -11.39 1.64 -18.53
CA ALA A 53 -10.67 0.82 -19.50
C ALA A 53 -9.35 0.26 -18.96
N LEU A 54 -8.66 0.99 -18.06
CA LEU A 54 -7.43 0.53 -17.36
C LEU A 54 -7.73 -0.31 -16.12
N SER A 55 -8.77 0.04 -15.38
CA SER A 55 -9.16 -0.60 -14.13
C SER A 55 -10.66 -0.89 -14.12
N PRO A 56 -11.10 -2.04 -14.67
CA PRO A 56 -12.51 -2.44 -14.72
C PRO A 56 -13.22 -2.50 -13.35
N ASN A 57 -12.44 -2.60 -12.27
CA ASN A 57 -12.95 -2.55 -10.89
C ASN A 57 -13.19 -1.11 -10.38
N ASN A 58 -12.92 -0.08 -11.19
CA ASN A 58 -13.04 1.34 -10.79
C ASN A 58 -12.25 1.68 -9.52
N LYS A 59 -11.07 1.11 -9.35
CA LYS A 59 -10.19 1.31 -8.19
C LYS A 59 -8.78 1.71 -8.62
N ILE A 60 -8.24 2.70 -7.90
CA ILE A 60 -6.81 3.01 -7.94
C ILE A 60 -6.05 2.02 -7.01
N PRO A 61 -4.75 1.79 -7.25
CA PRO A 61 -3.93 2.24 -8.37
C PRO A 61 -4.07 1.38 -9.63
N ALA A 62 -3.68 1.96 -10.77
CA ALA A 62 -3.39 1.24 -12.00
C ALA A 62 -2.08 1.75 -12.61
N ILE A 63 -1.42 0.95 -13.44
CA ILE A 63 -0.21 1.36 -14.17
C ILE A 63 -0.29 1.02 -15.65
N VAL A 64 0.45 1.78 -16.46
CA VAL A 64 0.80 1.44 -17.85
C VAL A 64 2.31 1.45 -17.96
N ASP A 65 2.92 0.31 -18.30
CA ASP A 65 4.35 0.21 -18.55
C ASP A 65 4.61 0.32 -20.06
N HIS A 66 5.14 1.45 -20.49
CA HIS A 66 5.34 1.74 -21.91
C HIS A 66 6.48 0.91 -22.54
N ALA A 67 7.38 0.35 -21.72
CA ALA A 67 8.48 -0.48 -22.25
C ALA A 67 7.99 -1.79 -22.89
N ASN A 68 6.82 -2.29 -22.50
CA ASN A 68 6.27 -3.56 -22.97
C ASN A 68 4.75 -3.55 -23.20
N GLY A 69 4.09 -2.40 -22.99
CA GLY A 69 2.66 -2.23 -23.18
C GLY A 69 1.77 -2.90 -22.13
N ILE A 70 2.35 -3.34 -21.00
CA ILE A 70 1.58 -3.97 -19.92
C ILE A 70 0.75 -2.91 -19.19
N GLN A 71 -0.54 -3.21 -19.05
CA GLN A 71 -1.51 -2.47 -18.25
C GLN A 71 -1.93 -3.35 -17.08
N LEU A 72 -1.87 -2.84 -15.86
CA LEU A 72 -2.23 -3.59 -14.66
C LEU A 72 -3.04 -2.75 -13.68
N MET A 73 -4.08 -3.34 -13.13
CA MET A 73 -4.73 -2.93 -11.91
C MET A 73 -4.34 -3.89 -10.76
N GLU A 74 -4.89 -3.68 -9.57
CA GLU A 74 -4.59 -4.40 -8.31
C GLU A 74 -3.20 -4.12 -7.76
N SER A 75 -3.15 -3.41 -6.63
CA SER A 75 -1.88 -2.97 -6.03
C SER A 75 -0.92 -4.12 -5.73
N GLY A 76 -1.43 -5.28 -5.29
CA GLY A 76 -0.60 -6.48 -5.05
C GLY A 76 0.00 -7.05 -6.33
N ALA A 77 -0.79 -7.13 -7.41
CA ALA A 77 -0.31 -7.60 -8.72
C ALA A 77 0.75 -6.65 -9.30
N ILE A 78 0.53 -5.33 -9.13
CA ILE A 78 1.50 -4.31 -9.57
C ILE A 78 2.82 -4.46 -8.80
N LEU A 79 2.80 -4.64 -7.47
CA LEU A 79 4.01 -4.88 -6.68
C LEU A 79 4.78 -6.11 -7.16
N MET A 80 4.07 -7.22 -7.39
CA MET A 80 4.68 -8.45 -7.92
C MET A 80 5.31 -8.22 -9.29
N TYR A 81 4.59 -7.56 -10.19
CA TYR A 81 5.08 -7.24 -11.53
C TYR A 81 6.37 -6.42 -11.48
N LEU A 82 6.39 -5.34 -10.69
CA LEU A 82 7.56 -4.46 -10.57
C LEU A 82 8.75 -5.18 -9.93
N ALA A 83 8.49 -6.05 -8.94
CA ALA A 83 9.53 -6.90 -8.35
C ALA A 83 10.11 -7.89 -9.36
N HIS A 84 9.28 -8.57 -10.15
CA HIS A 84 9.71 -9.46 -11.23
C HIS A 84 10.49 -8.72 -12.33
N LYS A 85 9.99 -7.56 -12.75
CA LYS A 85 10.65 -6.72 -13.77
C LYS A 85 12.08 -6.34 -13.39
N THR A 86 12.34 -6.13 -12.11
CA THR A 86 13.61 -5.60 -11.61
C THR A 86 14.49 -6.65 -10.91
N GLY A 87 13.92 -7.79 -10.51
CA GLY A 87 14.60 -8.78 -9.68
C GLY A 87 14.87 -8.31 -8.25
N LYS A 88 14.16 -7.26 -7.75
CA LYS A 88 14.36 -6.66 -6.42
C LYS A 88 13.11 -6.75 -5.57
N LEU A 89 13.27 -6.69 -4.25
CA LEU A 89 12.21 -6.59 -3.23
C LEU A 89 11.25 -7.79 -3.17
N MET A 90 11.56 -8.85 -3.90
CA MET A 90 10.93 -10.15 -3.83
C MET A 90 11.97 -11.21 -4.16
N SER A 91 12.00 -12.27 -3.38
CA SER A 91 12.95 -13.38 -3.58
C SER A 91 12.62 -14.17 -4.85
N PRO A 92 13.61 -14.77 -5.53
CA PRO A 92 13.34 -15.76 -6.55
C PRO A 92 12.57 -16.95 -5.95
N ILE A 93 11.91 -17.73 -6.82
CA ILE A 93 11.06 -18.84 -6.38
C ILE A 93 11.80 -19.77 -5.40
N GLY A 94 11.13 -20.15 -4.32
CA GLY A 94 11.70 -20.93 -3.24
C GLY A 94 11.03 -20.61 -1.90
N LYS A 95 11.62 -21.08 -0.79
CA LYS A 95 11.03 -20.93 0.55
C LYS A 95 10.76 -19.47 0.94
N LYS A 96 11.70 -18.58 0.65
CA LYS A 96 11.56 -17.13 0.97
C LYS A 96 10.44 -16.50 0.15
N TYR A 97 10.38 -16.77 -1.16
CA TYR A 97 9.32 -16.31 -2.05
C TYR A 97 7.93 -16.63 -1.49
N TRP A 98 7.72 -17.90 -1.06
CA TRP A 98 6.42 -18.31 -0.55
C TRP A 98 6.07 -17.65 0.79
N LYS A 99 7.07 -17.29 1.61
CA LYS A 99 6.84 -16.49 2.81
C LYS A 99 6.47 -15.04 2.49
N GLU A 100 7.11 -14.42 1.54
CA GLU A 100 6.77 -13.08 1.07
C GLU A 100 5.36 -13.06 0.45
N MET A 101 5.02 -14.10 -0.32
CA MET A 101 3.69 -14.29 -0.91
C MET A 101 2.59 -14.48 0.14
N GLU A 102 2.84 -15.30 1.17
CA GLU A 102 1.92 -15.52 2.30
C GLU A 102 1.55 -14.18 2.97
N TRP A 103 2.55 -13.33 3.26
CA TRP A 103 2.32 -12.03 3.90
C TRP A 103 1.71 -11.00 2.95
N LEU A 104 2.07 -11.03 1.67
CA LEU A 104 1.40 -10.21 0.67
C LEU A 104 -0.08 -10.59 0.54
N MET A 105 -0.41 -11.88 0.47
CA MET A 105 -1.79 -12.33 0.36
C MET A 105 -2.59 -12.04 1.63
N LEU A 106 -1.99 -12.16 2.83
CA LEU A 106 -2.63 -11.74 4.07
C LEU A 106 -2.96 -10.23 4.04
N GLN A 107 -2.04 -9.43 3.51
CA GLN A 107 -2.30 -8.00 3.36
C GLN A 107 -3.46 -7.73 2.41
N MET A 108 -3.46 -8.38 1.23
CA MET A 108 -4.49 -8.15 0.20
C MET A 108 -5.86 -8.73 0.58
N GLY A 109 -5.88 -9.87 1.26
CA GLY A 109 -7.12 -10.57 1.63
C GLY A 109 -7.71 -10.17 2.98
N SER A 110 -6.92 -9.62 3.88
CA SER A 110 -7.37 -9.32 5.25
C SER A 110 -6.98 -7.92 5.72
N ILE A 111 -5.69 -7.60 5.84
CA ILE A 111 -5.25 -6.34 6.46
C ILE A 111 -5.85 -5.14 5.73
N GLY A 112 -5.62 -5.01 4.42
CA GLY A 112 -6.15 -3.90 3.63
C GLY A 112 -7.68 -3.82 3.67
N PRO A 113 -8.40 -4.88 3.31
CA PRO A 113 -9.86 -4.87 3.32
C PRO A 113 -10.48 -4.58 4.69
N MET A 114 -9.99 -5.21 5.77
CA MET A 114 -10.60 -5.05 7.09
C MET A 114 -10.31 -3.67 7.70
N LEU A 115 -9.07 -3.17 7.58
CA LEU A 115 -8.74 -1.81 7.98
C LEU A 115 -9.50 -0.78 7.13
N GLY A 116 -9.76 -1.09 5.85
CA GLY A 116 -10.62 -0.28 4.97
C GLY A 116 -12.06 -0.22 5.45
N GLN A 117 -12.64 -1.34 5.92
CA GLN A 117 -13.97 -1.35 6.53
C GLN A 117 -14.00 -0.53 7.82
N THR A 118 -12.92 -0.57 8.61
CA THR A 118 -12.81 0.31 9.78
C THR A 118 -12.83 1.78 9.38
N HIS A 119 -12.07 2.18 8.36
CA HIS A 119 -12.16 3.55 7.85
C HIS A 119 -13.59 3.90 7.45
N HIS A 120 -14.29 2.99 6.77
CA HIS A 120 -15.67 3.23 6.33
C HIS A 120 -16.64 3.43 7.50
N PHE A 121 -16.69 2.50 8.44
CA PHE A 121 -17.69 2.51 9.51
C PHE A 121 -17.31 3.39 10.70
N VAL A 122 -16.02 3.42 11.05
CA VAL A 122 -15.57 4.11 12.27
C VAL A 122 -15.16 5.56 11.99
N LYS A 123 -14.44 5.80 10.87
CA LYS A 123 -13.91 7.14 10.56
C LYS A 123 -14.86 7.98 9.71
N PHE A 124 -15.41 7.41 8.63
CA PHE A 124 -16.17 8.18 7.65
C PHE A 124 -17.70 8.15 7.88
N ASN A 125 -18.21 7.13 8.53
CA ASN A 125 -19.65 6.96 8.82
C ASN A 125 -19.92 6.55 10.27
N PRO A 126 -19.39 7.27 11.28
CA PRO A 126 -19.57 6.89 12.67
C PRO A 126 -21.05 6.93 13.04
N GLY A 127 -21.48 5.99 13.89
CA GLY A 127 -22.86 5.87 14.37
C GLY A 127 -23.86 5.24 13.39
N LYS A 128 -23.43 4.89 12.16
CA LYS A 128 -24.32 4.25 11.16
C LYS A 128 -24.60 2.78 11.46
N SER A 129 -23.68 2.07 12.12
CA SER A 129 -23.85 0.67 12.49
C SER A 129 -22.92 0.31 13.65
N SER A 130 -23.46 0.32 14.87
CA SER A 130 -22.71 -0.05 16.07
C SER A 130 -22.14 -1.47 16.01
N TYR A 131 -22.89 -2.41 15.42
CA TYR A 131 -22.42 -3.78 15.20
C TYR A 131 -21.19 -3.84 14.28
N ALA A 132 -21.22 -3.14 13.15
CA ALA A 132 -20.09 -3.12 12.22
C ALA A 132 -18.87 -2.43 12.84
N GLU A 133 -19.07 -1.30 13.52
CA GLU A 133 -18.01 -0.58 14.21
C GLU A 133 -17.31 -1.47 15.24
N GLU A 134 -18.07 -2.13 16.12
CA GLU A 134 -17.52 -3.04 17.13
C GLU A 134 -16.79 -4.23 16.49
N ARG A 135 -17.39 -4.84 15.47
CA ARG A 135 -16.79 -5.95 14.72
C ARG A 135 -15.44 -5.58 14.13
N TYR A 136 -15.35 -4.44 13.44
CA TYR A 136 -14.11 -4.04 12.76
C TYR A 136 -13.05 -3.50 13.73
N ARG A 137 -13.43 -2.87 14.86
CA ARG A 137 -12.49 -2.55 15.94
C ARG A 137 -11.84 -3.82 16.52
N LYS A 138 -12.62 -4.87 16.79
CA LYS A 138 -12.08 -6.16 17.24
C LYS A 138 -11.14 -6.80 16.20
N GLU A 139 -11.51 -6.73 14.93
CA GLU A 139 -10.67 -7.26 13.86
C GLU A 139 -9.36 -6.48 13.70
N ASN A 140 -9.38 -5.16 13.87
CA ASN A 140 -8.16 -4.36 13.89
C ASN A 140 -7.20 -4.82 14.99
N ILE A 141 -7.68 -4.95 16.21
CA ILE A 141 -6.88 -5.42 17.35
C ILE A 141 -6.26 -6.78 17.03
N ARG A 142 -7.03 -7.69 16.46
CA ARG A 142 -6.54 -9.01 16.05
C ARG A 142 -5.44 -8.91 15.00
N LEU A 143 -5.64 -8.13 13.94
CA LEU A 143 -4.67 -7.99 12.84
C LEU A 143 -3.38 -7.29 13.29
N TYR A 144 -3.47 -6.26 14.14
CA TYR A 144 -2.32 -5.61 14.74
C TYR A 144 -1.54 -6.59 15.64
N GLY A 145 -2.25 -7.43 16.40
CA GLY A 145 -1.63 -8.50 17.20
C GLY A 145 -0.90 -9.55 16.34
N VAL A 146 -1.44 -9.88 15.16
CA VAL A 146 -0.78 -10.78 14.19
C VAL A 146 0.53 -10.17 13.70
N LEU A 147 0.52 -8.89 13.33
CA LEU A 147 1.72 -8.18 12.88
C LEU A 147 2.75 -8.05 14.00
N GLU A 148 2.32 -7.66 15.19
CA GLU A 148 3.17 -7.56 16.39
C GLU A 148 3.90 -8.87 16.69
N LYS A 149 3.16 -9.99 16.65
CA LYS A 149 3.72 -11.33 16.86
C LYS A 149 4.69 -11.74 15.77
N GLN A 150 4.37 -11.45 14.49
CA GLN A 150 5.25 -11.78 13.37
C GLN A 150 6.60 -11.07 13.47
N LEU A 151 6.62 -9.87 13.99
CA LEU A 151 7.82 -9.04 14.11
C LEU A 151 8.71 -9.43 15.32
N GLU A 152 8.35 -10.46 16.07
CA GLU A 152 9.17 -10.96 17.17
C GLU A 152 10.50 -11.49 16.66
N GLY A 153 11.61 -10.83 17.10
CA GLY A 153 12.97 -11.14 16.66
C GLY A 153 13.26 -10.80 15.19
N ARG A 154 12.42 -9.98 14.54
CA ARG A 154 12.54 -9.64 13.13
C ARG A 154 12.55 -8.12 12.89
N GLY A 155 13.29 -7.72 11.86
CA GLY A 155 13.28 -6.33 11.41
C GLY A 155 12.14 -6.02 10.42
N TYR A 156 11.64 -7.03 9.71
CA TYR A 156 10.63 -6.94 8.66
C TYR A 156 9.66 -8.12 8.73
N LEU A 157 8.54 -8.06 8.01
CA LEU A 157 7.52 -9.12 7.99
C LEU A 157 8.08 -10.46 7.50
N CYS A 158 9.08 -10.39 6.61
CA CYS A 158 9.85 -11.53 6.16
C CYS A 158 11.31 -11.42 6.65
N GLU A 159 12.25 -12.15 6.07
CA GLU A 159 13.66 -12.09 6.47
C GLU A 159 14.30 -10.72 6.14
N THR A 160 13.87 -10.14 5.02
CA THR A 160 14.34 -8.84 4.52
C THR A 160 13.17 -7.96 4.13
N TYR A 161 13.43 -6.67 3.96
CA TYR A 161 12.45 -5.73 3.42
C TYR A 161 11.99 -6.17 2.03
N SER A 162 10.67 -6.27 1.84
CA SER A 162 10.07 -6.86 0.66
C SER A 162 8.73 -6.22 0.28
N ILE A 163 8.13 -6.70 -0.80
CA ILE A 163 6.79 -6.29 -1.21
C ILE A 163 5.73 -6.51 -0.13
N ALA A 164 5.93 -7.44 0.81
CA ALA A 164 5.03 -7.67 1.93
C ALA A 164 5.00 -6.45 2.88
N ASP A 165 6.16 -5.88 3.17
CA ASP A 165 6.29 -4.66 3.99
C ASP A 165 5.73 -3.44 3.25
N ILE A 166 6.08 -3.28 1.96
CA ILE A 166 5.61 -2.19 1.11
C ILE A 166 4.08 -2.21 0.98
N ALA A 167 3.48 -3.39 0.89
CA ALA A 167 2.04 -3.53 0.82
C ALA A 167 1.34 -3.20 2.16
N THR A 168 1.96 -3.55 3.28
CA THR A 168 1.35 -3.45 4.61
C THR A 168 1.52 -2.06 5.23
N TRP A 169 2.70 -1.47 5.10
CA TRP A 169 3.07 -0.24 5.79
C TRP A 169 2.12 0.95 5.53
N PRO A 170 1.66 1.24 4.29
CA PRO A 170 0.75 2.36 4.05
C PRO A 170 -0.60 2.22 4.74
N TRP A 171 -1.04 0.99 5.05
CA TRP A 171 -2.25 0.75 5.81
C TRP A 171 -2.03 1.01 7.30
N ILE A 172 -0.89 0.61 7.84
CA ILE A 172 -0.53 0.92 9.23
C ILE A 172 -0.27 2.41 9.40
N SER A 173 0.16 3.15 8.39
CA SER A 173 0.31 4.61 8.46
C SER A 173 -1.01 5.36 8.71
N ARG A 174 -2.15 4.68 8.66
CA ARG A 174 -3.47 5.21 8.99
C ARG A 174 -3.99 4.75 10.36
N TYR A 175 -3.08 4.36 11.28
CA TYR A 175 -3.42 3.84 12.61
C TYR A 175 -4.40 4.73 13.38
N GLU A 176 -4.29 6.07 13.26
CA GLU A 176 -5.23 7.01 13.88
C GLU A 176 -6.66 6.89 13.32
N PHE A 177 -6.81 6.65 12.01
CA PHE A 177 -8.13 6.43 11.38
C PHE A 177 -8.76 5.10 11.83
N GLN A 178 -7.95 4.21 12.35
CA GLN A 178 -8.34 2.89 12.83
C GLN A 178 -8.52 2.87 14.35
N GLU A 179 -8.36 4.02 15.01
CA GLU A 179 -8.39 4.18 16.47
C GLU A 179 -7.36 3.28 17.17
N MET A 180 -6.21 3.04 16.52
CA MET A 180 -5.13 2.23 17.05
C MET A 180 -4.01 3.09 17.61
N ASN A 181 -3.37 2.62 18.68
CA ASN A 181 -2.20 3.25 19.27
C ASN A 181 -0.99 2.31 19.16
N LEU A 182 0.00 2.70 18.37
CA LEU A 182 1.21 1.89 18.13
C LEU A 182 2.04 1.65 19.39
N ASN A 183 1.87 2.44 20.46
CA ASN A 183 2.57 2.21 21.73
C ASN A 183 2.17 0.89 22.40
N TYR A 184 0.99 0.32 22.08
CA TYR A 184 0.59 -1.00 22.57
C TYR A 184 1.18 -2.15 21.74
N TYR A 185 1.91 -1.84 20.65
CA TYR A 185 2.50 -2.78 19.70
C TYR A 185 3.96 -2.37 19.44
N PRO A 186 4.86 -2.56 20.40
CA PRO A 186 6.22 -1.99 20.34
C PRO A 186 7.03 -2.48 19.13
N ARG A 187 6.93 -3.76 18.75
CA ARG A 187 7.66 -4.29 17.59
C ARG A 187 7.11 -3.73 16.27
N LEU A 188 5.79 -3.60 16.19
CA LEU A 188 5.11 -2.98 15.04
C LEU A 188 5.43 -1.48 14.96
N LYS A 189 5.54 -0.78 16.11
CA LYS A 189 6.00 0.61 16.15
C LYS A 189 7.43 0.74 15.63
N ASP A 190 8.36 -0.11 16.09
CA ASP A 190 9.76 -0.10 15.64
C ASP A 190 9.87 -0.39 14.14
N TRP A 191 9.12 -1.36 13.63
CA TRP A 191 9.03 -1.68 12.22
C TRP A 191 8.46 -0.49 11.42
N TYR A 192 7.40 0.12 11.92
CA TYR A 192 6.78 1.29 11.30
C TYR A 192 7.77 2.45 11.16
N LEU A 193 8.47 2.81 12.24
CA LEU A 193 9.45 3.88 12.28
C LEU A 193 10.64 3.60 11.35
N ARG A 194 11.15 2.37 11.35
CA ARG A 194 12.26 1.95 10.48
C ARG A 194 11.91 2.14 9.00
N ILE A 195 10.69 1.83 8.60
CA ILE A 195 10.25 2.00 7.21
C ILE A 195 9.96 3.47 6.90
N ALA A 196 9.37 4.22 7.84
CA ALA A 196 9.12 5.65 7.70
C ALA A 196 10.40 6.46 7.42
N GLU A 197 11.55 6.01 7.94
CA GLU A 197 12.85 6.69 7.73
C GLU A 197 13.45 6.48 6.34
N ARG A 198 12.97 5.51 5.57
CA ARG A 198 13.50 5.23 4.24
C ARG A 198 13.24 6.39 3.27
N PRO A 199 14.27 6.90 2.57
CA PRO A 199 14.09 8.05 1.66
C PRO A 199 13.05 7.79 0.57
N ALA A 200 13.01 6.58 0.01
CA ALA A 200 12.04 6.18 -0.99
C ALA A 200 10.60 6.16 -0.45
N VAL A 201 10.42 5.72 0.80
CA VAL A 201 9.10 5.75 1.47
C VAL A 201 8.64 7.19 1.66
N LYS A 202 9.52 8.10 2.09
CA LYS A 202 9.21 9.53 2.23
C LYS A 202 8.77 10.14 0.89
N ARG A 203 9.50 9.87 -0.20
CA ARG A 203 9.13 10.35 -1.54
C ARG A 203 7.83 9.74 -2.04
N GLY A 204 7.70 8.42 -1.98
CA GLY A 204 6.50 7.73 -2.46
C GLY A 204 5.24 8.05 -1.65
N TYR A 205 5.38 8.35 -0.35
CA TYR A 205 4.26 8.78 0.50
C TYR A 205 3.72 10.17 0.10
N ALA A 206 4.56 11.01 -0.48
CA ALA A 206 4.22 12.34 -0.96
C ALA A 206 3.50 12.37 -2.33
N VAL A 207 3.18 11.20 -2.90
CA VAL A 207 2.52 11.08 -4.21
C VAL A 207 1.05 10.70 -4.03
N PRO A 208 0.12 11.33 -4.78
CA PRO A 208 0.28 12.48 -5.69
C PRO A 208 0.29 13.82 -4.95
N GLU A 209 0.16 13.81 -3.64
CA GLU A 209 0.04 14.98 -2.79
C GLU A 209 1.01 14.91 -1.61
N LEU A 210 1.70 16.01 -1.35
CA LEU A 210 2.63 16.13 -0.23
C LEU A 210 1.86 16.17 1.10
N LEU A 211 1.81 15.02 1.75
CA LEU A 211 1.25 14.85 3.09
C LEU A 211 2.34 14.33 4.05
N PRO A 212 2.35 14.78 5.31
CA PRO A 212 3.28 14.26 6.30
C PRO A 212 2.97 12.78 6.61
N ILE A 213 4.04 12.01 6.84
CA ILE A 213 3.89 10.66 7.41
C ILE A 213 3.45 10.82 8.86
N PRO A 214 2.33 10.20 9.29
CA PRO A 214 1.92 10.22 10.69
C PRO A 214 2.98 9.56 11.58
N MET A 215 3.41 10.27 12.62
CA MET A 215 4.44 9.74 13.54
C MET A 215 3.78 9.42 14.89
N PRO A 216 3.96 8.21 15.43
CA PRO A 216 3.44 7.85 16.74
C PRO A 216 4.22 8.64 17.82
N ASN A 217 3.47 9.13 18.81
CA ASN A 217 4.02 9.84 19.97
C ASN A 217 4.90 8.94 20.84
#